data_68607cd6463627861e5a696857c27b81
#
_entry.id   68607cd6463627861e5a696857c27b81
#
_cell.length_a   1.000
_cell.length_b   1.000
_cell.length_c   1.000
_cell.angle_alpha   90.00
_cell.angle_beta   90.00
_cell.angle_gamma   90.00
#
_symmetry.space_group_name_H-M   'P 1'
#
loop_
_entity.id
_entity.type
_entity.pdbx_description
1 polymer ?
#
loop_
_entity_poly.entity_id
_entity_poly.type
_entity_poly.pdbx_seq_one_letter_code
_entity_poly.pdbx_strand_id
1 'polypeptide(L)'
;MNIFTRVKEFFMNLFKTNAEKEFGVDIISSDFMEMAQAEWQNIIKGRPYWISESVRTINFAKFLCYYTSKKTCLDLNVTISGSDRADYINKCVKAMIQKSIRDKVEDACGAGGIIIKPSGTYNPAGAIDYVMPGSFAVTEKNSNGDILGVIFIDRQVKGEDYYTRLEYQHFISSIAGDEENTERSYRIENKAFKSRGSDSLGRSVKLSEVDEWKNIPETITISNVEKPLFGYFKMPYNNTIDYASPEGVSLFANCIGELHDLDVAWSRKSDETEDSKHITFIDENALMKRDTATGDKKRVELPSFVKGLKHGVDAANTIDEHVPTMLTDQRVADINSILSMISTKAGFSQGQFVLDRKTGVATATEIESDDSETVETITDIRTALKTAIKDLVYALDKYCDVFFNMPSGYVNALDENVADEDIFYFKDLLASFEQDRTRAYQLMMNGVYSKRKYLKEYEGFNDKEIDEMFAERDEENAGEQQGGLYGEE
;
A
#
# COMPACT_ATOMS: atom_id res chain seq x y z
N MET A 1 -9.06 13.58 21.07
CA MET A 1 -9.87 12.65 20.26
C MET A 1 -10.89 13.47 19.47
N ASN A 2 -10.75 13.49 18.15
CA ASN A 2 -11.49 14.40 17.28
C ASN A 2 -12.95 13.91 17.14
N ILE A 3 -13.93 14.83 17.09
CA ILE A 3 -15.36 14.51 16.96
C ILE A 3 -15.63 13.58 15.76
N PHE A 4 -14.89 13.74 14.65
CA PHE A 4 -15.00 12.89 13.47
C PHE A 4 -14.54 11.44 13.69
N THR A 5 -13.56 11.21 14.56
CA THR A 5 -13.10 9.87 14.93
C THR A 5 -14.18 9.15 15.76
N ARG A 6 -14.74 9.84 16.76
CA ARG A 6 -15.86 9.31 17.58
C ARG A 6 -17.10 8.98 16.77
N VAL A 7 -17.41 9.80 15.77
CA VAL A 7 -18.56 9.57 14.88
C VAL A 7 -18.35 8.33 14.04
N LYS A 8 -17.14 8.10 13.51
CA LYS A 8 -16.81 6.92 12.69
C LYS A 8 -16.78 5.63 13.52
N GLU A 9 -16.21 5.67 14.72
CA GLU A 9 -16.22 4.57 15.70
C GLU A 9 -17.66 4.16 16.08
N PHE A 10 -18.53 5.15 16.34
CA PHE A 10 -19.93 4.92 16.63
C PHE A 10 -20.66 4.21 15.47
N PHE A 11 -20.31 4.54 14.22
CA PHE A 11 -20.91 3.88 13.05
C PHE A 11 -20.45 2.44 12.88
N MET A 12 -19.16 2.16 13.06
CA MET A 12 -18.63 0.81 12.97
C MET A 12 -19.26 -0.11 14.02
N ASN A 13 -19.34 0.32 15.28
CA ASN A 13 -19.97 -0.43 16.36
C ASN A 13 -21.47 -0.70 16.11
N LEU A 14 -22.18 0.27 15.52
CA LEU A 14 -23.59 0.08 15.18
C LEU A 14 -23.79 -0.95 14.08
N PHE A 15 -22.91 -0.96 13.05
CA PHE A 15 -22.95 -1.97 11.99
C PHE A 15 -22.63 -3.36 12.51
N LYS A 16 -21.63 -3.52 13.39
CA LYS A 16 -21.30 -4.79 14.02
C LYS A 16 -22.47 -5.33 14.81
N THR A 17 -23.02 -4.57 15.75
CA THR A 17 -24.14 -4.99 16.57
C THR A 17 -25.37 -5.39 15.73
N ASN A 18 -25.61 -4.72 14.60
CA ASN A 18 -26.70 -5.08 13.71
C ASN A 18 -26.36 -6.34 12.89
N ALA A 19 -25.13 -6.50 12.42
CA ALA A 19 -24.69 -7.70 11.71
C ALA A 19 -24.73 -8.93 12.62
N GLU A 20 -24.27 -8.82 13.87
CA GLU A 20 -24.40 -9.88 14.90
C GLU A 20 -25.84 -10.32 15.08
N LYS A 21 -26.77 -9.37 15.21
CA LYS A 21 -28.21 -9.69 15.35
C LYS A 21 -28.80 -10.33 14.11
N GLU A 22 -28.41 -9.85 12.91
CA GLU A 22 -28.95 -10.33 11.65
C GLU A 22 -28.53 -11.77 11.33
N PHE A 23 -27.30 -12.14 11.66
CA PHE A 23 -26.74 -13.45 11.38
C PHE A 23 -26.67 -14.36 12.63
N GLY A 24 -26.86 -13.81 13.82
CA GLY A 24 -26.81 -14.56 15.08
C GLY A 24 -25.40 -15.05 15.43
N VAL A 25 -24.38 -14.25 15.12
CA VAL A 25 -22.95 -14.57 15.29
C VAL A 25 -22.24 -13.46 16.05
N ASP A 26 -21.17 -13.80 16.76
CA ASP A 26 -20.32 -12.84 17.45
C ASP A 26 -19.19 -12.36 16.53
N ILE A 27 -18.80 -11.11 16.64
CA ILE A 27 -17.67 -10.53 15.90
C ILE A 27 -16.42 -10.51 16.79
N ILE A 28 -15.31 -11.02 16.26
CA ILE A 28 -14.06 -11.22 17.01
C ILE A 28 -13.26 -9.93 17.19
N SER A 29 -13.35 -8.97 16.25
CA SER A 29 -12.54 -7.74 16.30
C SER A 29 -12.88 -6.87 17.51
N SER A 30 -11.85 -6.41 18.24
CA SER A 30 -12.02 -5.56 19.42
C SER A 30 -12.17 -4.08 19.05
N ASP A 31 -12.76 -3.31 19.96
CA ASP A 31 -12.85 -1.86 19.85
C ASP A 31 -11.46 -1.20 19.74
N PHE A 32 -10.44 -1.76 20.42
CA PHE A 32 -9.07 -1.27 20.35
C PHE A 32 -8.47 -1.37 18.94
N MET A 33 -8.75 -2.47 18.24
CA MET A 33 -8.29 -2.66 16.85
C MET A 33 -8.97 -1.68 15.90
N GLU A 34 -10.26 -1.41 16.08
CA GLU A 34 -10.99 -0.44 15.28
C GLU A 34 -10.48 1.00 15.50
N MET A 35 -10.21 1.35 16.76
CA MET A 35 -9.63 2.66 17.09
C MET A 35 -8.27 2.83 16.41
N ALA A 36 -7.42 1.81 16.47
CA ALA A 36 -6.12 1.83 15.81
C ALA A 36 -6.23 1.96 14.28
N GLN A 37 -7.12 1.20 13.65
CA GLN A 37 -7.37 1.29 12.20
C GLN A 37 -7.88 2.67 11.78
N ALA A 38 -8.77 3.28 12.58
CA ALA A 38 -9.27 4.64 12.33
C ALA A 38 -8.15 5.68 12.47
N GLU A 39 -7.26 5.52 13.44
CA GLU A 39 -6.09 6.38 13.63
C GLU A 39 -5.13 6.28 12.45
N TRP A 40 -4.76 5.06 12.02
CA TRP A 40 -3.89 4.85 10.85
C TRP A 40 -4.45 5.49 9.59
N GLN A 41 -5.75 5.34 9.35
CA GLN A 41 -6.39 5.98 8.21
C GLN A 41 -6.35 7.50 8.26
N ASN A 42 -6.48 8.10 9.45
CA ASN A 42 -6.35 9.54 9.61
C ASN A 42 -4.92 10.02 9.34
N ILE A 43 -3.92 9.28 9.82
CA ILE A 43 -2.50 9.56 9.58
C ILE A 43 -2.20 9.54 8.07
N ILE A 44 -2.60 8.47 7.36
CA ILE A 44 -2.40 8.34 5.90
C ILE A 44 -3.07 9.49 5.12
N LYS A 45 -4.26 9.92 5.58
CA LYS A 45 -4.98 11.05 4.97
C LYS A 45 -4.36 12.42 5.28
N GLY A 46 -3.25 12.47 6.01
CA GLY A 46 -2.61 13.70 6.43
C GLY A 46 -3.40 14.49 7.47
N ARG A 47 -4.16 13.80 8.31
CA ARG A 47 -5.00 14.38 9.36
C ARG A 47 -4.80 13.67 10.71
N PRO A 48 -3.55 13.46 11.17
CA PRO A 48 -3.32 12.89 12.48
C PRO A 48 -3.83 13.84 13.59
N TYR A 49 -4.06 13.28 14.77
CA TYR A 49 -4.67 14.03 15.89
C TYR A 49 -3.79 15.15 16.44
N TRP A 50 -2.48 15.16 16.15
CA TRP A 50 -1.53 16.16 16.66
C TRP A 50 -1.37 17.40 15.78
N ILE A 51 -2.04 17.48 14.63
CA ILE A 51 -2.01 18.70 13.80
C ILE A 51 -2.64 19.87 14.54
N SER A 52 -1.96 21.01 14.49
CA SER A 52 -2.39 22.28 15.07
C SER A 52 -1.94 23.44 14.17
N GLU A 53 -2.18 24.69 14.61
CA GLU A 53 -1.66 25.88 13.91
C GLU A 53 -0.12 25.90 13.86
N SER A 54 0.56 25.29 14.85
CA SER A 54 2.01 25.26 14.99
C SER A 54 2.63 23.94 14.51
N VAL A 55 1.86 22.88 14.27
CA VAL A 55 2.37 21.55 13.83
C VAL A 55 1.70 21.16 12.53
N ARG A 56 2.50 21.12 11.47
CA ARG A 56 2.12 20.67 10.12
C ARG A 56 2.61 19.25 9.91
N THR A 57 1.90 18.46 9.11
CA THR A 57 2.39 17.11 8.75
C THR A 57 3.09 17.12 7.39
N ILE A 58 4.20 16.40 7.29
CA ILE A 58 4.84 16.04 6.02
C ILE A 58 4.26 14.74 5.45
N ASN A 59 3.36 14.09 6.20
CA ASN A 59 2.71 12.83 5.85
C ASN A 59 3.70 11.72 5.47
N PHE A 60 4.73 11.54 6.28
CA PHE A 60 5.78 10.56 6.03
C PHE A 60 5.25 9.12 6.04
N ALA A 61 4.22 8.82 6.83
CA ALA A 61 3.54 7.53 6.84
C ALA A 61 3.02 7.12 5.43
N LYS A 62 2.42 8.06 4.71
CA LYS A 62 1.97 7.82 3.33
C LYS A 62 3.15 7.55 2.39
N PHE A 63 4.24 8.32 2.54
CA PHE A 63 5.46 8.09 1.77
C PHE A 63 6.03 6.70 2.03
N LEU A 64 6.03 6.24 3.29
CA LEU A 64 6.50 4.92 3.68
C LEU A 64 5.69 3.80 3.00
N CYS A 65 4.35 3.91 3.02
CA CYS A 65 3.46 2.98 2.33
C CYS A 65 3.67 2.99 0.81
N TYR A 66 3.79 4.17 0.20
CA TYR A 66 4.08 4.32 -1.22
C TYR A 66 5.42 3.69 -1.62
N TYR A 67 6.49 3.94 -0.83
CA TYR A 67 7.80 3.35 -1.07
C TYR A 67 7.74 1.82 -1.02
N THR A 68 7.09 1.28 0.02
CA THR A 68 6.93 -0.16 0.23
C THR A 68 6.15 -0.80 -0.91
N SER A 69 5.00 -0.24 -1.31
CA SER A 69 4.19 -0.77 -2.41
C SER A 69 4.95 -0.76 -3.73
N LYS A 70 5.71 0.30 -4.00
CA LYS A 70 6.56 0.41 -5.19
C LYS A 70 7.63 -0.68 -5.25
N LYS A 71 8.28 -0.99 -4.12
CA LYS A 71 9.31 -2.03 -4.03
C LYS A 71 8.71 -3.44 -4.06
N THR A 72 7.59 -3.64 -3.38
CA THR A 72 6.87 -4.93 -3.36
C THR A 72 6.39 -5.34 -4.75
N CYS A 73 5.75 -4.43 -5.48
CA CYS A 73 5.15 -4.70 -6.79
C CYS A 73 6.12 -4.47 -7.97
N LEU A 74 7.43 -4.32 -7.70
CA LEU A 74 8.42 -4.06 -8.76
C LEU A 74 8.47 -5.22 -9.74
N ASP A 75 8.05 -4.97 -11.00
CA ASP A 75 7.97 -5.92 -12.11
C ASP A 75 7.22 -7.23 -11.74
N LEU A 76 6.22 -7.12 -10.84
CA LEU A 76 5.37 -8.26 -10.49
C LEU A 76 4.66 -8.79 -11.73
N ASN A 77 4.88 -10.06 -12.02
CA ASN A 77 4.16 -10.82 -13.02
C ASN A 77 3.71 -12.16 -12.44
N VAL A 78 2.49 -12.59 -12.81
CA VAL A 78 1.94 -13.88 -12.39
C VAL A 78 1.53 -14.67 -13.62
N THR A 79 1.93 -15.93 -13.69
CA THR A 79 1.64 -16.82 -14.80
C THR A 79 0.82 -18.02 -14.33
N ILE A 80 -0.46 -18.05 -14.67
CA ILE A 80 -1.37 -19.14 -14.36
C ILE A 80 -1.70 -19.85 -15.66
N SER A 81 -1.51 -21.18 -15.69
CA SER A 81 -1.62 -22.00 -16.90
C SER A 81 -2.13 -23.40 -16.60
N GLY A 82 -2.54 -24.14 -17.62
CA GLY A 82 -2.89 -25.55 -17.52
C GLY A 82 -4.21 -25.94 -18.19
N SER A 83 -5.18 -25.02 -18.30
CA SER A 83 -6.49 -25.26 -18.91
C SER A 83 -7.14 -23.96 -19.36
N ASP A 84 -8.25 -24.04 -20.09
CA ASP A 84 -9.06 -22.84 -20.47
C ASP A 84 -9.54 -22.07 -19.24
N ARG A 85 -9.81 -22.77 -18.10
CA ARG A 85 -10.15 -22.16 -16.82
C ARG A 85 -8.95 -21.41 -16.25
N ALA A 86 -7.76 -22.00 -16.26
CA ALA A 86 -6.53 -21.36 -15.84
C ALA A 86 -6.23 -20.11 -16.68
N ASP A 87 -6.49 -20.14 -17.98
CA ASP A 87 -6.35 -18.98 -18.87
C ASP A 87 -7.32 -17.84 -18.50
N TYR A 88 -8.55 -18.16 -18.13
CA TYR A 88 -9.50 -17.17 -17.62
C TYR A 88 -9.02 -16.55 -16.31
N ILE A 89 -8.62 -17.37 -15.33
CA ILE A 89 -8.09 -16.90 -14.04
C ILE A 89 -6.83 -16.05 -14.26
N ASN A 90 -5.93 -16.45 -15.16
CA ASN A 90 -4.75 -15.69 -15.53
C ASN A 90 -5.10 -14.29 -16.08
N LYS A 91 -6.14 -14.18 -16.91
CA LYS A 91 -6.63 -12.89 -17.41
C LYS A 91 -7.15 -12.01 -16.27
N CYS A 92 -7.87 -12.59 -15.29
CA CYS A 92 -8.37 -11.86 -14.12
C CYS A 92 -7.21 -11.33 -13.27
N VAL A 93 -6.24 -12.18 -12.95
CA VAL A 93 -5.07 -11.80 -12.13
C VAL A 93 -4.18 -10.79 -12.86
N LYS A 94 -3.95 -10.95 -14.17
CA LYS A 94 -3.20 -9.96 -14.97
C LYS A 94 -3.91 -8.61 -15.03
N ALA A 95 -5.24 -8.58 -15.20
CA ALA A 95 -6.00 -7.34 -15.15
C ALA A 95 -5.88 -6.65 -13.79
N MET A 96 -5.90 -7.41 -12.69
CA MET A 96 -5.66 -6.93 -11.33
C MET A 96 -4.27 -6.29 -11.20
N ILE A 97 -3.21 -6.99 -11.63
CA ILE A 97 -1.83 -6.53 -11.52
C ILE A 97 -1.62 -5.23 -12.32
N GLN A 98 -2.12 -5.18 -13.55
CA GLN A 98 -1.94 -4.02 -14.42
C GLN A 98 -2.71 -2.78 -13.96
N LYS A 99 -3.87 -2.96 -13.33
CA LYS A 99 -4.78 -1.85 -13.02
C LYS A 99 -4.61 -1.30 -11.61
N SER A 100 -4.48 -2.15 -10.61
CA SER A 100 -4.76 -1.71 -9.24
C SER A 100 -3.88 -2.30 -8.14
N ILE A 101 -3.14 -3.37 -8.36
CA ILE A 101 -2.48 -4.09 -7.27
C ILE A 101 -1.52 -3.21 -6.46
N ARG A 102 -0.77 -2.33 -7.12
CA ARG A 102 0.18 -1.46 -6.44
C ARG A 102 -0.49 -0.48 -5.48
N ASP A 103 -1.59 0.15 -5.93
CA ASP A 103 -2.36 1.07 -5.09
C ASP A 103 -3.00 0.31 -3.92
N LYS A 104 -3.42 -0.94 -4.15
CA LYS A 104 -4.01 -1.79 -3.12
C LYS A 104 -3.00 -2.32 -2.12
N VAL A 105 -1.78 -2.57 -2.54
CA VAL A 105 -0.66 -2.87 -1.62
C VAL A 105 -0.30 -1.62 -0.79
N GLU A 106 -0.33 -0.41 -1.36
CA GLU A 106 -0.16 0.84 -0.61
C GLU A 106 -1.25 1.00 0.46
N ASP A 107 -2.52 0.79 0.07
CA ASP A 107 -3.66 0.80 0.99
C ASP A 107 -3.49 -0.22 2.13
N ALA A 108 -3.05 -1.46 1.80
CA ALA A 108 -2.81 -2.52 2.77
C ALA A 108 -1.66 -2.20 3.74
N CYS A 109 -0.56 -1.62 3.26
CA CYS A 109 0.53 -1.15 4.10
C CYS A 109 0.03 -0.17 5.18
N GLY A 110 -0.88 0.72 4.80
CA GLY A 110 -1.45 1.71 5.71
C GLY A 110 -2.52 1.16 6.66
N ALA A 111 -3.32 0.22 6.19
CA ALA A 111 -4.47 -0.30 6.94
C ALA A 111 -4.17 -1.61 7.69
N GLY A 112 -2.99 -2.21 7.49
CA GLY A 112 -2.59 -3.48 8.08
C GLY A 112 -2.93 -4.71 7.24
N GLY A 113 -3.72 -4.56 6.19
CA GLY A 113 -4.08 -5.63 5.26
C GLY A 113 -5.30 -5.29 4.43
N ILE A 114 -5.62 -6.15 3.47
CA ILE A 114 -6.79 -6.03 2.59
C ILE A 114 -7.28 -7.41 2.18
N ILE A 115 -8.58 -7.60 2.13
CA ILE A 115 -9.16 -8.82 1.57
C ILE A 115 -9.36 -8.63 0.06
N ILE A 116 -8.98 -9.66 -0.70
CA ILE A 116 -9.12 -9.73 -2.15
C ILE A 116 -10.07 -10.90 -2.44
N LYS A 117 -11.21 -10.64 -3.08
CA LYS A 117 -12.23 -11.67 -3.32
C LYS A 117 -12.78 -11.60 -4.75
N PRO A 118 -13.35 -12.70 -5.27
CA PRO A 118 -14.12 -12.65 -6.52
C PRO A 118 -15.35 -11.75 -6.38
N SER A 119 -15.60 -10.94 -7.41
CA SER A 119 -16.78 -10.05 -7.48
C SER A 119 -18.06 -10.77 -7.96
N GLY A 120 -17.92 -11.97 -8.53
CA GLY A 120 -19.00 -12.66 -9.22
C GLY A 120 -19.24 -12.18 -10.65
N THR A 121 -18.42 -11.27 -11.16
CA THR A 121 -18.50 -10.76 -12.55
C THR A 121 -17.60 -11.58 -13.46
N TYR A 122 -18.14 -12.05 -14.59
CA TYR A 122 -17.37 -12.83 -15.59
C TYR A 122 -16.31 -12.00 -16.34
N ASN A 123 -16.48 -10.67 -16.41
CA ASN A 123 -15.50 -9.80 -17.08
C ASN A 123 -14.18 -9.74 -16.26
N PRO A 124 -13.05 -10.18 -16.83
CA PRO A 124 -11.75 -10.20 -16.12
C PRO A 124 -11.35 -8.85 -15.51
N ALA A 125 -11.65 -7.74 -16.15
CA ALA A 125 -11.30 -6.39 -15.66
C ALA A 125 -12.08 -5.96 -14.41
N GLY A 126 -13.16 -6.66 -14.04
CA GLY A 126 -13.99 -6.40 -12.87
C GLY A 126 -14.24 -7.66 -12.02
N ALA A 127 -13.49 -8.75 -12.25
CA ALA A 127 -13.71 -10.03 -11.60
C ALA A 127 -13.25 -10.06 -10.13
N ILE A 128 -12.51 -9.05 -9.68
CA ILE A 128 -11.87 -9.02 -8.37
C ILE A 128 -12.27 -7.74 -7.63
N ASP A 129 -12.75 -7.93 -6.40
CA ASP A 129 -13.08 -6.87 -5.45
C ASP A 129 -12.05 -6.79 -4.33
N TYR A 130 -11.87 -5.59 -3.78
CA TYR A 130 -10.99 -5.33 -2.65
C TYR A 130 -11.81 -4.81 -1.47
N VAL A 131 -11.62 -5.42 -0.31
CA VAL A 131 -12.32 -5.03 0.91
C VAL A 131 -11.33 -4.56 1.96
N MET A 132 -11.41 -3.27 2.29
CA MET A 132 -10.54 -2.63 3.28
C MET A 132 -10.99 -2.93 4.71
N PRO A 133 -10.09 -2.91 5.71
CA PRO A 133 -10.45 -2.90 7.11
C PRO A 133 -11.51 -1.82 7.39
N GLY A 134 -12.53 -2.21 8.16
CA GLY A 134 -13.72 -1.38 8.39
C GLY A 134 -14.85 -1.58 7.38
N SER A 135 -14.65 -2.37 6.32
CA SER A 135 -15.71 -2.83 5.42
C SER A 135 -15.88 -4.35 5.50
N PHE A 136 -15.24 -5.01 6.44
CA PHE A 136 -15.49 -6.39 6.81
C PHE A 136 -15.40 -6.57 8.33
N ALA A 137 -16.02 -7.63 8.84
CA ALA A 137 -15.97 -8.03 10.24
C ALA A 137 -15.72 -9.53 10.33
N VAL A 138 -14.74 -9.94 11.14
CA VAL A 138 -14.34 -11.34 11.30
C VAL A 138 -15.23 -11.99 12.34
N THR A 139 -15.83 -13.13 12.00
CA THR A 139 -16.71 -13.92 12.89
C THR A 139 -16.05 -15.20 13.39
N GLU A 140 -15.19 -15.82 12.58
CA GLU A 140 -14.53 -17.07 12.91
C GLU A 140 -13.07 -17.07 12.47
N LYS A 141 -12.20 -17.69 13.29
CA LYS A 141 -10.79 -17.93 12.98
C LYS A 141 -10.35 -19.30 13.46
N ASN A 142 -9.30 -19.84 12.86
CA ASN A 142 -8.62 -21.04 13.37
C ASN A 142 -7.58 -20.69 14.46
N SER A 143 -6.93 -21.73 15.01
CA SER A 143 -5.88 -21.57 16.01
C SER A 143 -4.62 -20.89 15.47
N ASN A 144 -4.40 -20.90 14.16
CA ASN A 144 -3.27 -20.22 13.49
C ASN A 144 -3.55 -18.74 13.22
N GLY A 145 -4.80 -18.28 13.45
CA GLY A 145 -5.21 -16.91 13.19
C GLY A 145 -5.71 -16.68 11.76
N ASP A 146 -5.94 -17.74 10.96
CA ASP A 146 -6.54 -17.57 9.63
C ASP A 146 -8.04 -17.32 9.77
N ILE A 147 -8.56 -16.40 8.96
CA ILE A 147 -9.98 -16.03 8.95
C ILE A 147 -10.78 -17.12 8.26
N LEU A 148 -11.76 -17.70 8.98
CA LEU A 148 -12.66 -18.74 8.46
C LEU A 148 -14.07 -18.21 8.16
N GLY A 149 -14.53 -17.24 8.93
CA GLY A 149 -15.83 -16.60 8.78
C GLY A 149 -15.70 -15.08 8.74
N VAL A 150 -16.42 -14.43 7.81
CA VAL A 150 -16.34 -12.97 7.61
C VAL A 150 -17.67 -12.42 7.10
N ILE A 151 -18.04 -11.25 7.58
CA ILE A 151 -19.16 -10.46 7.04
C ILE A 151 -18.58 -9.28 6.28
N PHE A 152 -18.83 -9.19 4.97
CA PHE A 152 -18.49 -8.06 4.13
C PHE A 152 -19.62 -7.04 4.11
N ILE A 153 -19.26 -5.77 4.10
CA ILE A 153 -20.17 -4.63 4.11
C ILE A 153 -20.00 -3.87 2.80
N ASP A 154 -20.96 -3.99 1.89
CA ASP A 154 -21.01 -3.24 0.63
C ASP A 154 -22.08 -2.15 0.74
N ARG A 155 -21.71 -0.90 0.46
CA ARG A 155 -22.59 0.23 0.64
C ARG A 155 -22.67 1.08 -0.61
N GLN A 156 -23.91 1.37 -1.01
CA GLN A 156 -24.22 2.21 -2.15
C GLN A 156 -25.15 3.36 -1.75
N VAL A 157 -25.01 4.49 -2.44
CA VAL A 157 -25.86 5.67 -2.23
C VAL A 157 -26.63 5.93 -3.50
N LYS A 158 -27.97 5.95 -3.40
CA LYS A 158 -28.86 6.29 -4.54
C LYS A 158 -29.81 7.41 -4.10
N GLY A 159 -29.52 8.63 -4.58
CA GLY A 159 -30.25 9.83 -4.17
C GLY A 159 -30.01 10.15 -2.70
N GLU A 160 -31.04 10.18 -1.89
CA GLU A 160 -30.96 10.42 -0.43
C GLU A 160 -30.92 9.11 0.38
N ASP A 161 -31.03 7.97 -0.27
CA ASP A 161 -31.10 6.67 0.36
C ASP A 161 -29.74 5.96 0.34
N TYR A 162 -29.42 5.30 1.46
CA TYR A 162 -28.26 4.44 1.64
C TYR A 162 -28.71 2.98 1.55
N TYR A 163 -28.11 2.21 0.67
CA TYR A 163 -28.32 0.77 0.57
C TYR A 163 -27.08 0.06 1.07
N THR A 164 -27.26 -0.90 1.97
CA THR A 164 -26.17 -1.68 2.55
C THR A 164 -26.44 -3.16 2.31
N ARG A 165 -25.49 -3.86 1.69
CA ARG A 165 -25.51 -5.32 1.57
C ARG A 165 -24.52 -5.88 2.59
N LEU A 166 -24.98 -6.83 3.38
CA LEU A 166 -24.17 -7.66 4.24
C LEU A 166 -24.04 -9.03 3.57
N GLU A 167 -22.80 -9.43 3.28
CA GLU A 167 -22.45 -10.72 2.67
C GLU A 167 -21.69 -11.53 3.72
N TYR A 168 -22.32 -12.53 4.31
CA TYR A 168 -21.71 -13.40 5.30
C TYR A 168 -21.18 -14.67 4.62
N GLN A 169 -19.89 -14.91 4.76
CA GLN A 169 -19.21 -16.08 4.25
C GLN A 169 -18.62 -16.88 5.40
N HIS A 170 -18.96 -18.17 5.49
CA HIS A 170 -18.53 -19.04 6.58
C HIS A 170 -18.61 -20.53 6.21
N PHE A 171 -17.89 -21.36 6.97
CA PHE A 171 -18.01 -22.80 6.88
C PHE A 171 -19.23 -23.28 7.66
N ILE A 172 -19.94 -24.27 7.10
CA ILE A 172 -21.00 -24.99 7.79
C ILE A 172 -20.56 -26.44 7.96
N SER A 173 -20.72 -26.97 9.20
CA SER A 173 -20.55 -28.37 9.45
C SER A 173 -21.83 -29.09 8.99
N SER A 174 -21.76 -29.94 7.98
CA SER A 174 -22.88 -30.84 7.69
C SER A 174 -22.92 -31.87 8.80
N ILE A 175 -23.98 -31.84 9.61
CA ILE A 175 -24.34 -32.93 10.52
C ILE A 175 -24.97 -34.05 9.64
N ALA A 176 -24.14 -34.72 8.86
CA ALA A 176 -24.51 -35.98 8.23
C ALA A 176 -23.95 -37.10 9.12
N GLY A 177 -24.79 -38.02 9.56
CA GLY A 177 -24.55 -38.98 10.60
C GLY A 177 -23.57 -40.12 10.35
N ASP A 178 -22.48 -39.88 9.60
CA ASP A 178 -21.35 -40.79 9.44
C ASP A 178 -20.04 -40.04 9.75
N GLU A 179 -19.37 -40.48 10.81
CA GLU A 179 -18.17 -39.86 11.39
C GLU A 179 -16.93 -39.89 10.48
N GLU A 180 -16.95 -40.51 9.30
CA GLU A 180 -15.78 -40.68 8.41
C GLU A 180 -15.74 -39.74 7.18
N ASN A 181 -16.84 -39.01 6.86
CA ASN A 181 -16.87 -38.11 5.70
C ASN A 181 -17.53 -36.77 6.05
N THR A 182 -16.88 -35.93 6.84
CA THR A 182 -17.36 -34.59 7.10
C THR A 182 -16.93 -33.68 5.91
N GLU A 183 -17.71 -33.74 4.83
CA GLU A 183 -17.54 -32.77 3.74
C GLU A 183 -17.81 -31.37 4.29
N ARG A 184 -16.78 -30.52 4.28
CA ARG A 184 -16.93 -29.12 4.64
C ARG A 184 -17.66 -28.40 3.52
N SER A 185 -18.79 -27.81 3.85
CA SER A 185 -19.54 -26.94 2.95
C SER A 185 -19.30 -25.48 3.32
N TYR A 186 -19.26 -24.62 2.34
CA TYR A 186 -19.10 -23.19 2.51
C TYR A 186 -20.37 -22.46 2.11
N ARG A 187 -20.84 -21.54 2.94
CA ARG A 187 -22.08 -20.80 2.73
C ARG A 187 -21.79 -19.32 2.55
N ILE A 188 -22.49 -18.73 1.58
CA ILE A 188 -22.54 -17.30 1.35
C ILE A 188 -23.98 -16.86 1.52
N GLU A 189 -24.25 -15.96 2.47
CA GLU A 189 -25.58 -15.40 2.73
C GLU A 189 -25.55 -13.89 2.49
N ASN A 190 -26.52 -13.39 1.73
CA ASN A 190 -26.64 -11.99 1.38
C ASN A 190 -27.94 -11.41 1.94
N LYS A 191 -27.83 -10.30 2.67
CA LYS A 191 -28.97 -9.50 3.15
C LYS A 191 -28.79 -8.05 2.76
N ALA A 192 -29.86 -7.42 2.28
CA ALA A 192 -29.83 -6.01 1.89
C ALA A 192 -30.71 -5.16 2.80
N PHE A 193 -30.27 -3.94 3.03
CA PHE A 193 -30.93 -2.97 3.91
C PHE A 193 -30.95 -1.59 3.25
N LYS A 194 -31.96 -0.80 3.63
CA LYS A 194 -32.14 0.57 3.16
C LYS A 194 -32.37 1.52 4.32
N SER A 195 -31.60 2.60 4.37
CA SER A 195 -31.74 3.67 5.37
C SER A 195 -31.67 5.06 4.72
N ARG A 196 -32.19 6.09 5.43
CA ARG A 196 -32.00 7.49 5.05
C ARG A 196 -30.78 8.12 5.74
N GLY A 197 -30.29 7.52 6.80
CA GLY A 197 -29.11 7.99 7.52
C GLY A 197 -27.86 7.17 7.15
N SER A 198 -26.71 7.84 7.12
CA SER A 198 -25.43 7.18 6.91
C SER A 198 -25.03 6.26 8.06
N ASP A 199 -25.66 6.37 9.18
CA ASP A 199 -25.35 5.83 10.51
C ASP A 199 -26.23 4.67 10.95
N SER A 200 -27.15 4.22 10.10
CA SER A 200 -28.04 3.11 10.43
C SER A 200 -28.13 2.09 9.30
N LEU A 201 -28.36 0.83 9.63
CA LEU A 201 -28.65 -0.21 8.66
C LEU A 201 -30.03 -0.01 8.02
N GLY A 202 -30.98 0.46 8.80
CA GLY A 202 -32.36 0.73 8.37
C GLY A 202 -33.22 -0.53 8.27
N ARG A 203 -34.14 -0.58 7.30
CA ARG A 203 -35.06 -1.71 7.10
C ARG A 203 -34.49 -2.71 6.08
N SER A 204 -34.79 -3.98 6.29
CA SER A 204 -34.50 -5.03 5.31
C SER A 204 -35.27 -4.79 4.01
N VAL A 205 -34.59 -5.00 2.87
CA VAL A 205 -35.10 -4.87 1.52
C VAL A 205 -34.61 -6.04 0.65
N LYS A 206 -35.23 -6.26 -0.49
CA LYS A 206 -34.76 -7.29 -1.43
C LYS A 206 -33.48 -6.84 -2.16
N LEU A 207 -32.58 -7.79 -2.43
CA LEU A 207 -31.41 -7.53 -3.25
C LEU A 207 -31.74 -6.93 -4.62
N SER A 208 -32.89 -7.31 -5.18
CA SER A 208 -33.37 -6.81 -6.48
C SER A 208 -33.74 -5.32 -6.52
N GLU A 209 -33.81 -4.62 -5.38
CA GLU A 209 -34.01 -3.17 -5.34
C GLU A 209 -32.76 -2.38 -5.78
N VAL A 210 -31.61 -3.07 -5.84
CA VAL A 210 -30.33 -2.49 -6.27
C VAL A 210 -29.87 -3.22 -7.54
N ASP A 211 -29.70 -2.50 -8.63
CA ASP A 211 -29.40 -3.09 -9.95
C ASP A 211 -28.14 -3.95 -9.96
N GLU A 212 -27.14 -3.55 -9.20
CA GLU A 212 -25.87 -4.24 -9.05
C GLU A 212 -26.00 -5.56 -8.28
N TRP A 213 -27.03 -5.71 -7.43
CA TRP A 213 -27.24 -6.88 -6.59
C TRP A 213 -28.38 -7.80 -7.06
N LYS A 214 -29.15 -7.42 -8.07
CA LYS A 214 -30.35 -8.15 -8.52
C LYS A 214 -30.12 -9.60 -8.94
N ASN A 215 -28.89 -9.91 -9.38
CA ASN A 215 -28.50 -11.26 -9.81
C ASN A 215 -27.76 -12.04 -8.74
N ILE A 216 -27.53 -11.45 -7.56
CA ILE A 216 -26.86 -12.11 -6.44
C ILE A 216 -27.88 -12.98 -5.70
N PRO A 217 -27.62 -14.28 -5.48
CA PRO A 217 -28.50 -15.14 -4.71
C PRO A 217 -28.50 -14.75 -3.22
N GLU A 218 -29.64 -14.87 -2.55
CA GLU A 218 -29.74 -14.60 -1.12
C GLU A 218 -28.88 -15.59 -0.31
N THR A 219 -28.84 -16.86 -0.73
CA THR A 219 -28.03 -17.89 -0.08
C THR A 219 -27.51 -18.86 -1.14
N ILE A 220 -26.24 -19.21 -1.03
CA ILE A 220 -25.62 -20.25 -1.81
C ILE A 220 -24.74 -21.12 -0.92
N THR A 221 -24.76 -22.42 -1.14
CA THR A 221 -23.93 -23.40 -0.43
C THR A 221 -23.06 -24.13 -1.44
N ILE A 222 -21.77 -24.18 -1.18
CA ILE A 222 -20.77 -24.78 -2.05
C ILE A 222 -20.14 -25.93 -1.28
N SER A 223 -20.18 -27.13 -1.83
CA SER A 223 -19.57 -28.32 -1.24
C SER A 223 -18.09 -28.44 -1.64
N ASN A 224 -17.33 -29.21 -0.89
CA ASN A 224 -15.92 -29.48 -1.15
C ASN A 224 -15.04 -28.21 -1.20
N VAL A 225 -15.23 -27.33 -0.21
CA VAL A 225 -14.44 -26.13 -0.02
C VAL A 225 -13.51 -26.32 1.18
N GLU A 226 -12.22 -26.28 0.93
CA GLU A 226 -11.17 -26.47 1.94
C GLU A 226 -10.72 -25.16 2.58
N LYS A 227 -10.74 -24.07 1.80
CA LYS A 227 -10.26 -22.74 2.18
C LYS A 227 -11.36 -21.69 1.98
N PRO A 228 -11.34 -20.57 2.70
CA PRO A 228 -12.24 -19.45 2.44
C PRO A 228 -12.16 -18.97 0.97
N LEU A 229 -13.28 -18.43 0.47
CA LEU A 229 -13.36 -17.99 -0.93
C LEU A 229 -12.89 -16.53 -1.12
N PHE A 230 -11.79 -16.19 -0.45
CA PHE A 230 -11.09 -14.92 -0.58
C PHE A 230 -9.62 -15.08 -0.17
N GLY A 231 -8.75 -14.21 -0.64
CA GLY A 231 -7.37 -14.08 -0.17
C GLY A 231 -7.26 -12.90 0.81
N TYR A 232 -6.59 -13.08 1.93
CA TYR A 232 -6.29 -12.01 2.85
C TYR A 232 -4.82 -11.62 2.75
N PHE A 233 -4.55 -10.49 2.09
CA PHE A 233 -3.21 -9.89 2.11
C PHE A 233 -3.03 -9.16 3.43
N LYS A 234 -2.42 -9.83 4.39
CA LYS A 234 -2.10 -9.35 5.74
C LYS A 234 -0.66 -8.87 5.77
N MET A 235 -0.42 -7.70 6.33
CA MET A 235 0.95 -7.24 6.58
C MET A 235 1.66 -8.18 7.57
N PRO A 236 2.92 -8.59 7.30
CA PRO A 236 3.65 -9.61 8.07
C PRO A 236 4.21 -9.07 9.39
N TYR A 237 3.41 -8.30 10.11
CA TYR A 237 3.76 -7.75 11.44
C TYR A 237 2.89 -8.37 12.51
N ASN A 238 3.48 -8.59 13.69
CA ASN A 238 2.74 -9.11 14.84
C ASN A 238 1.73 -8.07 15.34
N ASN A 239 0.48 -8.51 15.56
CA ASN A 239 -0.55 -7.66 16.13
C ASN A 239 -0.37 -7.59 17.66
N THR A 240 0.23 -6.50 18.14
CA THR A 240 0.43 -6.22 19.56
C THR A 240 -0.69 -5.37 20.16
N ILE A 241 -1.64 -4.90 19.36
CA ILE A 241 -2.78 -4.10 19.80
C ILE A 241 -3.87 -5.01 20.34
N ASP A 242 -4.16 -6.09 19.59
CA ASP A 242 -5.14 -7.11 19.96
C ASP A 242 -4.65 -8.49 19.53
N TYR A 243 -4.08 -9.24 20.48
CA TYR A 243 -3.60 -10.61 20.23
C TYR A 243 -4.72 -11.58 19.85
N ALA A 244 -5.96 -11.27 20.19
CA ALA A 244 -7.09 -12.09 19.83
C ALA A 244 -7.58 -11.84 18.40
N SER A 245 -7.31 -10.67 17.82
CA SER A 245 -7.73 -10.34 16.46
C SER A 245 -6.82 -11.00 15.41
N PRO A 246 -7.38 -11.61 14.36
CA PRO A 246 -6.61 -12.12 13.23
C PRO A 246 -6.19 -11.01 12.24
N GLU A 247 -6.66 -9.80 12.44
CA GLU A 247 -6.40 -8.67 11.54
C GLU A 247 -4.94 -8.22 11.61
N GLY A 248 -4.40 -7.75 10.50
CA GLY A 248 -3.04 -7.22 10.42
C GLY A 248 -2.93 -5.80 10.98
N VAL A 249 -1.70 -5.36 11.20
CA VAL A 249 -1.36 -4.03 11.70
C VAL A 249 -0.64 -3.22 10.64
N SER A 250 -0.81 -1.90 10.69
CA SER A 250 -0.15 -0.99 9.74
C SER A 250 1.37 -1.12 9.80
N LEU A 251 2.02 -0.95 8.66
CA LEU A 251 3.47 -0.87 8.50
C LEU A 251 4.12 0.11 9.51
N PHE A 252 3.45 1.20 9.81
CA PHE A 252 3.94 2.24 10.72
C PHE A 252 3.29 2.21 12.11
N ALA A 253 2.56 1.14 12.46
CA ALA A 253 1.87 1.06 13.75
C ALA A 253 2.82 1.28 14.95
N ASN A 254 4.06 0.77 14.86
CA ASN A 254 5.08 0.91 15.90
C ASN A 254 5.84 2.24 15.86
N CYS A 255 5.55 3.12 14.88
CA CYS A 255 6.29 4.36 14.64
C CYS A 255 5.43 5.62 14.84
N ILE A 256 4.23 5.51 15.39
CA ILE A 256 3.30 6.65 15.50
C ILE A 256 3.90 7.79 16.33
N GLY A 257 4.62 7.47 17.42
CA GLY A 257 5.30 8.48 18.23
C GLY A 257 6.39 9.22 17.45
N GLU A 258 7.22 8.49 16.71
CA GLU A 258 8.27 9.07 15.89
C GLU A 258 7.73 9.87 14.71
N LEU A 259 6.60 9.47 14.14
CA LEU A 259 5.91 10.25 13.09
C LEU A 259 5.40 11.60 13.65
N HIS A 260 4.88 11.61 14.88
CA HIS A 260 4.53 12.84 15.57
C HIS A 260 5.76 13.73 15.80
N ASP A 261 6.84 13.17 16.35
CA ASP A 261 8.08 13.90 16.61
C ASP A 261 8.71 14.45 15.32
N LEU A 262 8.64 13.70 14.23
CA LEU A 262 9.09 14.13 12.91
C LEU A 262 8.30 15.37 12.41
N ASP A 263 6.97 15.34 12.52
CA ASP A 263 6.11 16.47 12.14
C ASP A 263 6.42 17.70 12.98
N VAL A 264 6.65 17.55 14.30
CA VAL A 264 7.05 18.62 15.21
C VAL A 264 8.44 19.18 14.84
N ALA A 265 9.44 18.31 14.63
CA ALA A 265 10.80 18.72 14.27
C ALA A 265 10.83 19.46 12.93
N TRP A 266 10.07 18.97 11.94
CA TRP A 266 9.95 19.61 10.63
C TRP A 266 9.27 20.99 10.73
N SER A 267 8.20 21.12 11.52
CA SER A 267 7.49 22.37 11.73
C SER A 267 8.39 23.40 12.38
N ARG A 268 9.14 23.01 13.44
CA ARG A 268 10.12 23.89 14.10
C ARG A 268 11.22 24.37 13.17
N LYS A 269 11.74 23.49 12.29
CA LYS A 269 12.72 23.87 11.28
C LYS A 269 12.14 24.91 10.32
N SER A 270 10.90 24.74 9.88
CA SER A 270 10.21 25.68 9.00
C SER A 270 9.97 27.03 9.67
N ASP A 271 9.49 27.03 10.93
CA ASP A 271 9.23 28.24 11.72
C ASP A 271 10.53 29.01 11.99
N GLU A 272 11.63 28.32 12.34
CA GLU A 272 12.95 28.93 12.51
C GLU A 272 13.43 29.61 11.22
N THR A 273 13.17 29.01 10.05
CA THR A 273 13.48 29.61 8.76
C THR A 273 12.64 30.87 8.48
N GLU A 274 11.37 30.87 8.91
CA GLU A 274 10.50 32.05 8.79
C GLU A 274 10.89 33.14 9.77
N ASP A 275 11.27 32.81 11.00
CA ASP A 275 11.64 33.72 12.07
C ASP A 275 13.08 34.24 11.93
N SER A 276 13.94 33.54 11.17
CA SER A 276 15.35 33.92 10.95
C SER A 276 15.55 35.13 10.02
N LYS A 277 14.49 35.85 9.72
CA LYS A 277 14.60 37.10 8.96
C LYS A 277 15.43 38.11 9.72
N HIS A 278 16.43 38.67 9.04
CA HIS A 278 17.19 39.82 9.56
C HIS A 278 16.20 40.95 9.88
N ILE A 279 16.15 41.36 11.13
CA ILE A 279 15.29 42.44 11.59
C ILE A 279 16.16 43.57 12.12
N THR A 280 16.00 44.75 11.55
CA THR A 280 16.63 45.98 12.03
C THR A 280 15.60 46.74 12.88
N PHE A 281 15.92 46.95 14.13
CA PHE A 281 15.12 47.79 15.03
C PHE A 281 15.65 49.23 14.95
N ILE A 282 14.75 50.19 14.72
CA ILE A 282 15.06 51.62 14.67
C ILE A 282 14.19 52.35 15.68
N ASP A 283 14.74 53.35 16.37
CA ASP A 283 13.96 54.19 17.28
C ASP A 283 12.75 54.80 16.55
N GLU A 284 11.57 54.66 17.12
CA GLU A 284 10.33 55.17 16.52
C GLU A 284 10.36 56.67 16.29
N ASN A 285 11.12 57.42 17.09
CA ASN A 285 11.30 58.86 16.91
C ASN A 285 12.12 59.22 15.65
N ALA A 286 13.07 58.36 15.28
CA ALA A 286 13.85 58.49 14.05
C ALA A 286 13.03 58.23 12.78
N LEU A 287 11.93 57.51 12.89
CA LEU A 287 11.01 57.16 11.79
C LEU A 287 9.94 58.22 11.51
N MET A 288 9.89 59.29 12.28
CA MET A 288 8.92 60.37 12.12
C MET A 288 9.49 61.47 11.20
N LYS A 289 8.95 61.57 10.00
CA LYS A 289 9.25 62.69 9.09
C LYS A 289 8.28 63.81 9.28
N ARG A 290 8.79 65.04 9.46
CA ARG A 290 7.97 66.24 9.54
C ARG A 290 7.58 66.69 8.13
N ASP A 291 6.30 66.73 7.85
CA ASP A 291 5.83 67.30 6.59
C ASP A 291 6.10 68.82 6.58
N THR A 292 6.87 69.28 5.61
CA THR A 292 7.26 70.71 5.50
C THR A 292 6.10 71.62 5.13
N ALA A 293 5.02 71.07 4.58
CA ALA A 293 3.84 71.84 4.16
C ALA A 293 2.78 72.00 5.28
N THR A 294 2.58 70.97 6.10
CA THR A 294 1.54 70.94 7.13
C THR A 294 2.07 70.98 8.56
N GLY A 295 3.37 70.76 8.75
CA GLY A 295 4.00 70.67 10.06
C GLY A 295 3.70 69.38 10.82
N ASP A 296 2.88 68.46 10.26
CA ASP A 296 2.46 67.23 10.87
C ASP A 296 3.57 66.18 10.79
N LYS A 297 3.64 65.31 11.83
CA LYS A 297 4.57 64.16 11.85
C LYS A 297 3.90 63.00 11.15
N LYS A 298 4.44 62.56 10.01
CA LYS A 298 4.04 61.33 9.32
C LYS A 298 5.06 60.24 9.54
N ARG A 299 4.57 59.00 9.79
CA ARG A 299 5.40 57.82 9.89
C ARG A 299 5.87 57.43 8.49
N VAL A 300 7.14 57.15 8.35
CA VAL A 300 7.72 56.60 7.08
C VAL A 300 7.28 55.16 6.93
N GLU A 301 6.78 54.79 5.78
CA GLU A 301 6.54 53.37 5.44
C GLU A 301 7.89 52.64 5.33
N LEU A 302 8.03 51.55 6.10
CA LEU A 302 9.24 50.81 6.23
C LEU A 302 9.12 49.46 5.51
N PRO A 303 10.20 48.93 4.95
CA PRO A 303 10.25 47.55 4.53
C PRO A 303 9.95 46.61 5.71
N SER A 304 9.44 45.41 5.42
CA SER A 304 9.01 44.42 6.42
C SER A 304 10.10 43.98 7.41
N PHE A 305 11.37 44.15 7.03
CA PHE A 305 12.54 43.78 7.84
C PHE A 305 12.97 44.94 8.81
N VAL A 306 12.32 46.10 8.76
CA VAL A 306 12.61 47.22 9.67
C VAL A 306 11.42 47.40 10.61
N LYS A 307 11.66 47.33 11.92
CA LYS A 307 10.62 47.53 12.96
C LYS A 307 10.97 48.73 13.83
N GLY A 308 9.99 49.59 14.09
CA GLY A 308 10.11 50.68 15.07
C GLY A 308 10.00 50.15 16.49
N LEU A 309 10.96 50.48 17.34
CA LEU A 309 10.95 50.15 18.77
C LEU A 309 10.98 51.46 19.59
N LYS A 310 10.18 51.55 20.68
CA LYS A 310 10.29 52.65 21.61
C LYS A 310 11.42 52.39 22.58
N HIS A 311 12.55 53.06 22.38
CA HIS A 311 13.63 53.07 23.35
C HIS A 311 13.37 54.13 24.46
N GLY A 312 13.78 53.83 25.70
CA GLY A 312 13.77 54.82 26.78
C GLY A 312 14.75 55.96 26.48
N VAL A 313 14.54 57.10 27.10
CA VAL A 313 15.23 58.38 26.86
C VAL A 313 16.75 58.32 27.00
N ASP A 314 17.30 57.25 27.54
CA ASP A 314 18.73 57.03 27.79
C ASP A 314 19.40 55.98 26.91
N ALA A 315 18.74 55.51 25.83
CA ALA A 315 19.34 54.46 24.96
C ALA A 315 20.42 55.07 24.05
N ALA A 316 21.65 54.59 24.17
CA ALA A 316 22.78 55.05 23.39
C ALA A 316 22.75 54.62 21.91
N ASN A 317 21.90 53.64 21.55
CA ASN A 317 21.84 53.07 20.20
C ASN A 317 20.47 53.38 19.59
N THR A 318 20.48 54.06 18.46
CA THR A 318 19.30 54.39 17.65
C THR A 318 18.90 53.24 16.68
N ILE A 319 19.80 52.33 16.45
CA ILE A 319 19.65 51.20 15.54
C ILE A 319 20.19 49.95 16.24
N ASP A 320 19.40 48.90 16.27
CA ASP A 320 19.77 47.59 16.79
C ASP A 320 19.45 46.52 15.73
N GLU A 321 20.44 45.70 15.39
CA GLU A 321 20.33 44.66 14.38
C GLU A 321 20.23 43.30 15.08
N HIS A 322 19.13 42.61 14.82
CA HIS A 322 18.97 41.25 15.24
C HIS A 322 19.21 40.29 14.05
N VAL A 323 20.34 39.61 14.10
CA VAL A 323 20.72 38.57 13.12
C VAL A 323 20.66 37.21 13.84
N PRO A 324 19.56 36.46 13.74
CA PRO A 324 19.45 35.17 14.40
C PRO A 324 20.44 34.16 13.81
N THR A 325 21.07 33.38 14.67
CA THR A 325 21.88 32.24 14.27
C THR A 325 20.99 31.05 13.94
N MET A 326 21.02 30.59 12.71
CA MET A 326 20.23 29.42 12.31
C MET A 326 20.92 28.13 12.77
N LEU A 327 20.15 27.22 13.38
CA LEU A 327 20.60 25.90 13.83
C LEU A 327 20.30 24.81 12.77
N THR A 328 20.46 25.14 11.49
CA THR A 328 20.03 24.28 10.38
C THR A 328 20.66 22.88 10.44
N ASP A 329 21.96 22.78 10.71
CA ASP A 329 22.66 21.49 10.76
C ASP A 329 22.17 20.63 11.92
N GLN A 330 21.94 21.24 13.10
CA GLN A 330 21.40 20.53 14.28
C GLN A 330 19.96 20.06 14.00
N ARG A 331 19.14 20.89 13.36
CA ARG A 331 17.77 20.49 12.99
C ARG A 331 17.73 19.35 11.98
N VAL A 332 18.64 19.36 11.01
CA VAL A 332 18.77 18.25 10.05
C VAL A 332 19.26 16.98 10.74
N ALA A 333 20.21 17.10 11.68
CA ALA A 333 20.69 15.97 12.46
C ALA A 333 19.57 15.36 13.33
N ASP A 334 18.75 16.18 14.00
CA ASP A 334 17.59 15.73 14.78
C ASP A 334 16.60 14.99 13.89
N ILE A 335 16.22 15.56 12.74
CA ILE A 335 15.30 14.94 11.76
C ILE A 335 15.86 13.61 11.27
N ASN A 336 17.15 13.55 10.92
CA ASN A 336 17.79 12.31 10.46
C ASN A 336 17.81 11.23 11.54
N SER A 337 17.99 11.59 12.81
CA SER A 337 17.89 10.65 13.93
C SER A 337 16.50 10.05 14.07
N ILE A 338 15.44 10.87 13.94
CA ILE A 338 14.04 10.41 13.96
C ILE A 338 13.74 9.51 12.75
N LEU A 339 14.16 9.92 11.54
CA LEU A 339 13.98 9.12 10.32
C LEU A 339 14.69 7.77 10.41
N SER A 340 15.89 7.72 10.99
CA SER A 340 16.64 6.49 11.26
C SER A 340 15.87 5.55 12.20
N MET A 341 15.26 6.09 13.26
CA MET A 341 14.44 5.31 14.19
C MET A 341 13.16 4.78 13.53
N ILE A 342 12.50 5.60 12.69
CA ILE A 342 11.34 5.17 11.90
C ILE A 342 11.74 4.03 10.97
N SER A 343 12.89 4.15 10.26
CA SER A 343 13.40 3.10 9.38
C SER A 343 13.52 1.78 10.13
N THR A 344 14.26 1.77 11.23
CA THR A 344 14.51 0.56 12.03
C THR A 344 13.22 -0.05 12.58
N LYS A 345 12.30 0.76 13.13
CA LYS A 345 11.03 0.26 13.69
C LYS A 345 10.06 -0.29 12.62
N ALA A 346 10.13 0.24 11.41
CA ALA A 346 9.33 -0.23 10.28
C ALA A 346 10.01 -1.38 9.50
N GLY A 347 11.18 -1.89 9.99
CA GLY A 347 11.89 -3.01 9.37
C GLY A 347 12.70 -2.63 8.13
N PHE A 348 13.07 -1.35 8.00
CA PHE A 348 13.95 -0.89 6.90
C PHE A 348 15.35 -0.65 7.42
N SER A 349 16.31 -0.75 6.53
CA SER A 349 17.72 -0.48 6.82
C SER A 349 17.92 0.92 7.41
N GLN A 350 18.78 1.01 8.43
CA GLN A 350 19.09 2.26 9.07
C GLN A 350 19.67 3.25 8.07
N GLY A 351 19.14 4.47 8.03
CA GLY A 351 19.58 5.47 7.07
C GLY A 351 18.90 5.42 5.71
N GLN A 352 17.95 4.51 5.48
CA GLN A 352 17.21 4.41 4.21
C GLN A 352 16.49 5.72 3.82
N PHE A 353 15.98 6.47 4.79
CA PHE A 353 15.17 7.66 4.57
C PHE A 353 15.83 8.97 5.05
N VAL A 354 17.12 8.95 5.44
CA VAL A 354 17.82 10.16 5.91
C VAL A 354 17.99 11.19 4.77
N LEU A 355 17.91 12.49 5.12
CA LEU A 355 17.95 13.59 4.16
C LEU A 355 19.33 13.76 3.50
N ASP A 356 20.42 13.48 4.24
CA ASP A 356 21.80 13.64 3.79
C ASP A 356 22.50 12.28 3.72
N ARG A 357 22.05 11.40 2.83
CA ARG A 357 22.82 10.19 2.53
C ARG A 357 24.13 10.63 1.86
N LYS A 358 25.25 10.58 2.59
CA LYS A 358 26.56 10.85 2.03
C LYS A 358 26.78 9.88 0.87
N THR A 359 26.79 10.39 -0.35
CA THR A 359 27.22 9.67 -1.54
C THR A 359 28.74 9.55 -1.50
N GLY A 360 29.27 8.78 -0.54
CA GLY A 360 30.63 8.26 -0.62
C GLY A 360 30.69 7.19 -1.72
N VAL A 361 31.89 6.93 -2.24
CA VAL A 361 32.14 5.79 -3.13
C VAL A 361 32.02 4.52 -2.25
N ALA A 362 30.79 4.07 -2.00
CA ALA A 362 30.53 2.80 -1.33
C ALA A 362 30.76 1.66 -2.32
N THR A 363 31.38 0.58 -1.88
CA THR A 363 31.53 -0.63 -2.70
C THR A 363 30.16 -1.31 -2.85
N ALA A 364 29.95 -2.06 -3.92
CA ALA A 364 28.71 -2.81 -4.16
C ALA A 364 28.33 -3.69 -2.94
N THR A 365 29.33 -4.31 -2.30
CA THR A 365 29.14 -5.16 -1.11
C THR A 365 28.70 -4.37 0.12
N GLU A 366 29.17 -3.12 0.30
CA GLU A 366 28.70 -2.26 1.39
C GLU A 366 27.24 -1.84 1.17
N ILE A 367 26.85 -1.53 -0.08
CA ILE A 367 25.46 -1.19 -0.42
C ILE A 367 24.54 -2.39 -0.19
N GLU A 368 24.96 -3.61 -0.59
CA GLU A 368 24.21 -4.84 -0.36
C GLU A 368 24.04 -5.14 1.13
N SER A 369 25.07 -4.94 1.93
CA SER A 369 25.02 -5.12 3.40
C SER A 369 24.11 -4.08 4.05
N ASP A 370 24.20 -2.83 3.63
CA ASP A 370 23.41 -1.73 4.21
C ASP A 370 21.91 -1.83 3.89
N ASP A 371 21.52 -2.45 2.77
CA ASP A 371 20.13 -2.55 2.34
C ASP A 371 19.47 -3.92 2.69
N SER A 372 20.17 -4.83 3.38
CA SER A 372 19.70 -6.21 3.65
C SER A 372 18.37 -6.26 4.41
N GLU A 373 18.21 -5.47 5.47
CA GLU A 373 16.96 -5.42 6.26
C GLU A 373 15.77 -4.97 5.42
N THR A 374 15.98 -3.98 4.53
CA THR A 374 14.94 -3.52 3.59
C THR A 374 14.52 -4.64 2.66
N VAL A 375 15.48 -5.43 2.15
CA VAL A 375 15.22 -6.55 1.25
C VAL A 375 14.43 -7.65 1.96
N GLU A 376 14.81 -8.00 3.19
CA GLU A 376 14.12 -9.00 4.00
C GLU A 376 12.66 -8.58 4.24
N THR A 377 12.43 -7.36 4.70
CA THR A 377 11.07 -6.83 4.93
C THR A 377 10.20 -6.85 3.66
N ILE A 378 10.74 -6.41 2.53
CA ILE A 378 9.99 -6.44 1.26
C ILE A 378 9.75 -7.89 0.80
N THR A 379 10.67 -8.81 1.07
CA THR A 379 10.51 -10.23 0.73
C THR A 379 9.40 -10.88 1.55
N ASP A 380 9.31 -10.57 2.83
CA ASP A 380 8.22 -11.03 3.70
C ASP A 380 6.85 -10.51 3.22
N ILE A 381 6.79 -9.23 2.84
CA ILE A 381 5.56 -8.64 2.28
C ILE A 381 5.21 -9.29 0.92
N ARG A 382 6.19 -9.58 0.06
CA ARG A 382 5.98 -10.32 -1.20
C ARG A 382 5.46 -11.74 -0.95
N THR A 383 5.96 -12.40 0.09
CA THR A 383 5.51 -13.74 0.48
C THR A 383 4.05 -13.72 0.95
N ALA A 384 3.67 -12.74 1.78
CA ALA A 384 2.28 -12.54 2.18
C ALA A 384 1.37 -12.24 0.97
N LEU A 385 1.84 -11.43 0.01
CA LEU A 385 1.10 -11.12 -1.21
C LEU A 385 0.93 -12.35 -2.12
N LYS A 386 1.96 -13.19 -2.28
CA LYS A 386 1.87 -14.46 -3.02
C LYS A 386 0.80 -15.37 -2.43
N THR A 387 0.79 -15.53 -1.10
CA THR A 387 -0.20 -16.35 -0.39
C THR A 387 -1.62 -15.83 -0.66
N ALA A 388 -1.85 -14.52 -0.52
CA ALA A 388 -3.16 -13.93 -0.78
C ALA A 388 -3.62 -14.10 -2.25
N ILE A 389 -2.69 -14.01 -3.22
CA ILE A 389 -3.01 -14.25 -4.64
C ILE A 389 -3.32 -15.73 -4.89
N LYS A 390 -2.60 -16.68 -4.28
CA LYS A 390 -2.92 -18.11 -4.39
C LYS A 390 -4.31 -18.44 -3.83
N ASP A 391 -4.66 -17.87 -2.68
CA ASP A 391 -6.00 -18.05 -2.09
C ASP A 391 -7.09 -17.40 -2.95
N LEU A 392 -6.81 -16.24 -3.57
CA LEU A 392 -7.69 -15.64 -4.58
C LEU A 392 -7.87 -16.55 -5.81
N VAL A 393 -6.79 -17.17 -6.31
CA VAL A 393 -6.86 -18.11 -7.44
C VAL A 393 -7.74 -19.30 -7.09
N TYR A 394 -7.59 -19.85 -5.87
CA TYR A 394 -8.48 -20.90 -5.37
C TYR A 394 -9.94 -20.46 -5.33
N ALA A 395 -10.21 -19.26 -4.82
CA ALA A 395 -11.56 -18.71 -4.78
C ALA A 395 -12.15 -18.52 -6.19
N LEU A 396 -11.35 -18.01 -7.14
CA LEU A 396 -11.76 -17.85 -8.54
C LEU A 396 -12.05 -19.21 -9.20
N ASP A 397 -11.26 -20.24 -8.91
CA ASP A 397 -11.48 -21.59 -9.42
C ASP A 397 -12.85 -22.13 -8.97
N LYS A 398 -13.18 -22.00 -7.67
CA LYS A 398 -14.49 -22.38 -7.14
C LYS A 398 -15.64 -21.54 -7.72
N TYR A 399 -15.42 -20.26 -7.96
CA TYR A 399 -16.41 -19.39 -8.62
C TYR A 399 -16.64 -19.79 -10.08
N CYS A 400 -15.63 -20.29 -10.79
CA CYS A 400 -15.77 -20.83 -12.14
C CYS A 400 -16.73 -22.03 -12.16
N ASP A 401 -16.68 -22.91 -11.16
CA ASP A 401 -17.61 -24.04 -11.03
C ASP A 401 -19.06 -23.58 -10.79
N VAL A 402 -19.25 -22.69 -9.83
CA VAL A 402 -20.56 -22.39 -9.26
C VAL A 402 -21.30 -21.32 -10.06
N PHE A 403 -20.62 -20.26 -10.46
CA PHE A 403 -21.25 -19.08 -11.08
C PHE A 403 -21.10 -19.02 -12.59
N PHE A 404 -20.04 -19.59 -13.15
CA PHE A 404 -19.76 -19.50 -14.59
C PHE A 404 -19.90 -20.81 -15.35
N ASN A 405 -20.16 -21.90 -14.61
CA ASN A 405 -20.37 -23.24 -15.16
C ASN A 405 -19.25 -23.64 -16.16
N MET A 406 -17.99 -23.27 -15.82
CA MET A 406 -16.82 -23.60 -16.61
C MET A 406 -16.36 -25.03 -16.29
N PRO A 407 -15.93 -25.82 -17.28
CA PRO A 407 -15.38 -27.16 -17.02
C PRO A 407 -14.23 -27.11 -16.01
N SER A 408 -14.13 -28.11 -15.15
CA SER A 408 -12.98 -28.28 -14.28
C SER A 408 -11.71 -28.52 -15.11
N GLY A 409 -10.58 -28.03 -14.65
CA GLY A 409 -9.31 -28.16 -15.37
C GLY A 409 -8.12 -27.91 -14.46
N TYR A 410 -6.96 -28.35 -14.89
CA TYR A 410 -5.72 -28.15 -14.16
C TYR A 410 -5.35 -26.66 -14.12
N VAL A 411 -4.95 -26.20 -12.92
CA VAL A 411 -4.46 -24.85 -12.63
C VAL A 411 -3.13 -24.97 -11.89
N ASN A 412 -2.03 -24.60 -12.54
CA ASN A 412 -0.69 -24.76 -11.98
C ASN A 412 -0.50 -24.09 -10.61
N ALA A 413 -1.14 -22.95 -10.37
CA ALA A 413 -1.03 -22.21 -9.11
C ALA A 413 -1.75 -22.89 -7.91
N LEU A 414 -2.54 -23.93 -8.16
CA LEU A 414 -3.20 -24.74 -7.13
C LEU A 414 -2.49 -26.10 -6.90
N ASP A 415 -1.46 -26.40 -7.67
CA ASP A 415 -0.67 -27.63 -7.53
C ASP A 415 0.50 -27.38 -6.56
N GLU A 416 0.52 -28.10 -5.45
CA GLU A 416 1.57 -27.98 -4.42
C GLU A 416 2.96 -28.40 -4.92
N ASN A 417 3.05 -29.14 -6.03
CA ASN A 417 4.33 -29.56 -6.63
C ASN A 417 4.94 -28.48 -7.54
N VAL A 418 4.22 -27.42 -7.85
CA VAL A 418 4.72 -26.32 -8.68
C VAL A 418 5.37 -25.27 -7.77
N ALA A 419 6.62 -24.92 -8.07
CA ALA A 419 7.37 -23.95 -7.30
C ALA A 419 6.80 -22.54 -7.50
N ASP A 420 6.89 -21.71 -6.45
CA ASP A 420 6.40 -20.32 -6.49
C ASP A 420 7.08 -19.49 -7.58
N GLU A 421 8.35 -19.78 -7.88
CA GLU A 421 9.16 -19.11 -8.90
C GLU A 421 8.63 -19.34 -10.32
N ASP A 422 7.94 -20.45 -10.55
CA ASP A 422 7.30 -20.78 -11.85
C ASP A 422 5.97 -20.02 -12.04
N ILE A 423 5.37 -19.56 -10.95
CA ILE A 423 4.09 -18.84 -10.93
C ILE A 423 4.31 -17.33 -10.82
N PHE A 424 5.19 -16.91 -9.90
CA PHE A 424 5.41 -15.51 -9.53
C PHE A 424 6.81 -15.05 -9.96
N TYR A 425 6.86 -13.93 -10.64
CA TYR A 425 8.10 -13.21 -10.92
C TYR A 425 8.08 -11.85 -10.24
N PHE A 426 9.15 -11.55 -9.51
CA PHE A 426 9.44 -10.21 -8.97
C PHE A 426 10.87 -9.84 -9.35
N LYS A 427 11.07 -8.59 -9.71
CA LYS A 427 12.45 -8.11 -9.93
C LYS A 427 13.24 -8.13 -8.64
N ASP A 428 14.51 -8.49 -8.74
CA ASP A 428 15.45 -8.41 -7.63
C ASP A 428 15.59 -6.96 -7.15
N LEU A 429 15.58 -6.76 -5.84
CA LEU A 429 15.63 -5.44 -5.21
C LEU A 429 17.04 -4.84 -5.17
N LEU A 430 18.06 -5.69 -5.13
CA LEU A 430 19.47 -5.32 -5.03
C LEU A 430 20.17 -5.24 -6.38
N ALA A 431 19.67 -5.95 -7.39
CA ALA A 431 20.30 -5.98 -8.68
C ALA A 431 20.26 -4.60 -9.33
N SER A 432 21.42 -3.99 -9.53
CA SER A 432 21.55 -2.87 -10.45
C SER A 432 21.37 -3.41 -11.87
N PHE A 433 20.76 -2.62 -12.76
CA PHE A 433 20.63 -3.00 -14.18
C PHE A 433 21.97 -3.42 -14.80
N GLU A 434 23.07 -2.80 -14.39
CA GLU A 434 24.43 -3.13 -14.85
C GLU A 434 24.91 -4.49 -14.32
N GLN A 435 24.60 -4.86 -13.10
CA GLN A 435 24.95 -6.17 -12.52
C GLN A 435 24.16 -7.30 -13.20
N ASP A 436 22.85 -7.10 -13.36
CA ASP A 436 21.98 -8.04 -14.09
C ASP A 436 22.45 -8.21 -15.54
N ARG A 437 22.77 -7.11 -16.22
CA ARG A 437 23.30 -7.11 -17.57
C ARG A 437 24.61 -7.88 -17.65
N THR A 438 25.54 -7.62 -16.72
CA THR A 438 26.85 -8.29 -16.67
C THR A 438 26.68 -9.79 -16.41
N ARG A 439 25.82 -10.18 -15.47
CA ARG A 439 25.52 -11.58 -15.18
C ARG A 439 24.86 -12.28 -16.36
N ALA A 440 23.85 -11.67 -16.96
CA ALA A 440 23.19 -12.19 -18.15
C ALA A 440 24.12 -12.32 -19.33
N TYR A 441 25.06 -11.36 -19.53
CA TYR A 441 26.12 -11.44 -20.53
C TYR A 441 27.05 -12.62 -20.29
N GLN A 442 27.50 -12.84 -19.06
CA GLN A 442 28.32 -14.00 -18.71
C GLN A 442 27.59 -15.35 -18.96
N LEU A 443 26.32 -15.42 -18.56
CA LEU A 443 25.49 -16.61 -18.81
C LEU A 443 25.25 -16.84 -20.31
N MET A 444 25.11 -15.77 -21.10
CA MET A 444 25.00 -15.83 -22.56
C MET A 444 26.30 -16.31 -23.19
N MET A 445 27.45 -15.84 -22.73
CA MET A 445 28.75 -16.31 -23.21
C MET A 445 29.02 -17.78 -22.87
N ASN A 446 28.50 -18.25 -21.72
CA ASN A 446 28.56 -19.64 -21.31
C ASN A 446 27.50 -20.55 -21.98
N GLY A 447 26.67 -20.00 -22.87
CA GLY A 447 25.66 -20.76 -23.62
C GLY A 447 24.41 -21.12 -22.80
N VAL A 448 24.28 -20.65 -21.56
CA VAL A 448 23.14 -20.92 -20.66
C VAL A 448 21.97 -19.94 -20.92
N TYR A 449 22.29 -18.74 -21.36
CA TYR A 449 21.28 -17.69 -21.64
C TYR A 449 21.16 -17.45 -23.14
N SER A 450 19.92 -17.35 -23.65
CA SER A 450 19.68 -17.12 -25.08
C SER A 450 20.16 -15.74 -25.50
N LYS A 451 20.96 -15.67 -26.60
CA LYS A 451 21.42 -14.40 -27.19
C LYS A 451 20.24 -13.48 -27.55
N ARG A 452 19.18 -14.07 -28.11
CA ARG A 452 17.94 -13.33 -28.45
C ARG A 452 17.31 -12.69 -27.24
N LYS A 453 17.22 -13.44 -26.14
CA LYS A 453 16.64 -12.96 -24.89
C LYS A 453 17.49 -11.83 -24.27
N TYR A 454 18.81 -11.97 -24.30
CA TYR A 454 19.75 -10.94 -23.84
C TYR A 454 19.59 -9.63 -24.62
N LEU A 455 19.59 -9.70 -25.96
CA LEU A 455 19.45 -8.52 -26.82
C LEU A 455 18.09 -7.83 -26.61
N LYS A 456 17.03 -8.56 -26.37
CA LYS A 456 15.70 -8.03 -26.11
C LYS A 456 15.59 -7.35 -24.75
N GLU A 457 16.07 -7.99 -23.69
CA GLU A 457 15.87 -7.55 -22.31
C GLU A 457 16.88 -6.49 -21.86
N TYR A 458 18.11 -6.55 -22.32
CA TYR A 458 19.19 -5.70 -21.84
C TYR A 458 19.68 -4.66 -22.86
N GLU A 459 19.59 -4.95 -24.15
CA GLU A 459 19.99 -4.02 -25.20
C GLU A 459 18.80 -3.29 -25.85
N GLY A 460 17.57 -3.73 -25.57
CA GLY A 460 16.34 -3.06 -26.01
C GLY A 460 15.92 -3.28 -27.45
N PHE A 461 16.53 -4.25 -28.16
CA PHE A 461 16.18 -4.57 -29.53
C PHE A 461 14.83 -5.29 -29.64
N ASN A 462 14.05 -4.98 -30.67
CA ASN A 462 12.81 -5.68 -30.97
C ASN A 462 13.09 -6.99 -31.78
N ASP A 463 12.08 -7.86 -31.87
CA ASP A 463 12.25 -9.17 -32.53
C ASP A 463 12.67 -9.08 -34.00
N LYS A 464 12.27 -8.01 -34.74
CA LYS A 464 12.66 -7.79 -36.14
C LYS A 464 14.10 -7.37 -36.28
N GLU A 465 14.55 -6.43 -35.43
CA GLU A 465 15.94 -5.98 -35.40
C GLU A 465 16.88 -7.14 -35.03
N ILE A 466 16.47 -8.02 -34.11
CA ILE A 466 17.25 -9.20 -33.74
C ILE A 466 17.33 -10.19 -34.91
N ASP A 467 16.24 -10.41 -35.65
CA ASP A 467 16.24 -11.27 -36.82
C ASP A 467 17.12 -10.72 -37.93
N GLU A 468 17.09 -9.42 -38.19
CA GLU A 468 17.97 -8.72 -39.14
C GLU A 468 19.46 -8.87 -38.75
N MET A 469 19.81 -8.61 -37.47
CA MET A 469 21.17 -8.78 -36.96
C MET A 469 21.69 -10.24 -37.08
N PHE A 470 20.82 -11.23 -36.86
CA PHE A 470 21.23 -12.61 -37.03
C PHE A 470 21.38 -13.00 -38.50
N ALA A 471 20.55 -12.48 -39.40
CA ALA A 471 20.68 -12.71 -40.85
C ALA A 471 21.97 -12.07 -41.39
N GLU A 472 22.26 -10.80 -41.05
CA GLU A 472 23.51 -10.14 -41.43
C GLU A 472 24.75 -10.90 -40.97
N ARG A 473 24.77 -11.34 -39.70
CA ARG A 473 25.88 -12.16 -39.18
C ARG A 473 26.05 -13.45 -39.91
N ASP A 474 24.97 -14.16 -40.29
CA ASP A 474 25.05 -15.42 -40.99
C ASP A 474 25.49 -15.22 -42.43
N GLU A 475 25.18 -14.09 -43.07
CA GLU A 475 25.71 -13.68 -44.39
C GLU A 475 27.22 -13.36 -44.31
N GLU A 476 27.68 -12.61 -43.31
CA GLU A 476 29.10 -12.33 -43.08
C GLU A 476 29.93 -13.60 -42.88
N ASN A 477 29.43 -14.52 -42.02
CA ASN A 477 30.09 -15.80 -41.78
C ASN A 477 30.13 -16.73 -43.06
N ALA A 478 29.12 -16.65 -43.90
CA ALA A 478 29.08 -17.36 -45.18
C ALA A 478 30.06 -16.74 -46.20
N GLY A 479 30.26 -15.42 -46.18
CA GLY A 479 31.22 -14.68 -47.00
C GLY A 479 32.67 -15.03 -46.62
N GLU A 480 32.99 -15.10 -45.31
CA GLU A 480 34.31 -15.48 -44.84
C GLU A 480 34.69 -16.93 -45.16
N GLN A 481 33.76 -17.88 -45.16
CA GLN A 481 33.98 -19.26 -45.55
C GLN A 481 34.23 -19.41 -47.06
N GLN A 482 33.70 -18.54 -47.91
CA GLN A 482 33.98 -18.51 -49.35
C GLN A 482 35.29 -17.80 -49.69
N GLY A 483 35.70 -16.79 -48.89
CA GLY A 483 37.00 -16.12 -49.08
C GLY A 483 38.24 -16.95 -48.71
N GLY A 484 38.11 -17.93 -47.79
CA GLY A 484 39.19 -18.80 -47.36
C GLY A 484 39.56 -19.94 -48.32
N LEU A 485 38.79 -20.13 -49.40
CA LEU A 485 39.01 -21.20 -50.41
C LEU A 485 39.84 -20.75 -51.62
N TYR A 486 40.26 -19.47 -51.70
CA TYR A 486 41.05 -18.92 -52.84
C TYR A 486 42.39 -18.32 -52.43
N GLY A 487 43.06 -18.84 -51.41
CA GLY A 487 44.34 -18.35 -50.92
C GLY A 487 45.42 -19.42 -50.76
N GLU A 488 45.62 -20.33 -51.75
CA GLU A 488 46.87 -21.09 -51.90
C GLU A 488 47.06 -21.38 -53.38
N GLU A 489 47.83 -20.55 -54.05
CA GLU A 489 48.71 -20.85 -55.17
C GLU A 489 50.07 -20.20 -54.96
#